data_3a204986eae9c415a78681a9e67b02a5
#
_entry.id   3a204986eae9c415a78681a9e67b02a5
#
_cell.length_a   1.000
_cell.length_b   1.000
_cell.length_c   1.000
_cell.angle_alpha   90.00
_cell.angle_beta   90.00
_cell.angle_gamma   90.00
#
_symmetry.space_group_name_H-M   'P 1'
#
loop_
_entity.id
_entity.type
_entity.pdbx_description
1 polymer ?
#
loop_
_entity_poly.entity_id
_entity_poly.type
_entity_poly.pdbx_seq_one_letter_code
_entity_poly.pdbx_strand_id
1 'polypeptide(L)'
;VNATILEFKNQSVNELIIDLRYAIGSYSDARTVTEIAAMITGQFTDEIFIKETWNNKAQTWFELNQPDSVVTKFPTRLQNNSVINSLNLTDVYIILNGDGFSGSSATELLVNNLNPYINVHVLGTKTDGDNLGAIKLYDSPDYDAFNVNENHTYALRPVVLTLYNKE
;
A
#
# COMPACT_ATOMS: atom_id res chain seq x y z
N VAL A 1 -12.25 -8.90 -4.29
CA VAL A 1 -11.60 -9.12 -2.98
C VAL A 1 -12.57 -8.82 -1.84
N ASN A 2 -13.17 -7.63 -1.70
CA ASN A 2 -14.01 -7.29 -0.55
C ASN A 2 -15.23 -8.22 -0.37
N ALA A 3 -15.88 -8.68 -1.47
CA ALA A 3 -16.96 -9.66 -1.42
C ALA A 3 -16.48 -11.03 -0.92
N THR A 4 -15.29 -11.47 -1.35
CA THR A 4 -14.67 -12.72 -0.90
C THR A 4 -14.35 -12.69 0.60
N ILE A 5 -13.88 -11.54 1.09
CA ILE A 5 -13.64 -11.33 2.53
C ILE A 5 -14.97 -11.44 3.32
N LEU A 6 -16.07 -10.93 2.77
CA LEU A 6 -17.39 -11.11 3.39
C LEU A 6 -17.80 -12.59 3.47
N GLU A 7 -17.53 -13.37 2.42
CA GLU A 7 -17.80 -14.82 2.42
C GLU A 7 -16.96 -15.53 3.46
N PHE A 8 -15.65 -15.23 3.55
CA PHE A 8 -14.78 -15.78 4.58
C PHE A 8 -15.23 -15.42 6.00
N LYS A 9 -15.64 -14.18 6.20
CA LYS A 9 -16.20 -13.72 7.48
C LYS A 9 -17.46 -14.51 7.87
N ASN A 10 -18.36 -14.73 6.93
CA ASN A 10 -19.61 -15.50 7.14
C ASN A 10 -19.32 -16.99 7.45
N GLN A 11 -18.20 -17.51 6.97
CA GLN A 11 -17.73 -18.86 7.27
C GLN A 11 -16.85 -18.95 8.51
N SER A 12 -16.66 -17.83 9.24
CA SER A 12 -15.82 -17.74 10.42
C SER A 12 -14.37 -18.19 10.19
N VAL A 13 -13.80 -17.82 9.04
CA VAL A 13 -12.39 -18.07 8.73
C VAL A 13 -11.53 -17.34 9.75
N ASN A 14 -10.60 -18.05 10.37
CA ASN A 14 -9.71 -17.57 11.43
C ASN A 14 -8.23 -17.64 11.05
N GLU A 15 -7.90 -18.16 9.88
CA GLU A 15 -6.54 -18.20 9.32
C GLU A 15 -6.59 -17.75 7.85
N LEU A 16 -5.61 -16.98 7.44
CA LEU A 16 -5.50 -16.47 6.06
C LEU A 16 -4.10 -16.70 5.52
N ILE A 17 -4.04 -17.35 4.36
CA ILE A 17 -2.82 -17.49 3.56
C ILE A 17 -2.99 -16.64 2.31
N ILE A 18 -2.04 -15.73 2.06
CA ILE A 18 -2.01 -14.89 0.87
C ILE A 18 -0.83 -15.34 0.00
N ASP A 19 -1.12 -15.84 -1.18
CA ASP A 19 -0.11 -16.27 -2.15
C ASP A 19 0.27 -15.09 -3.07
N LEU A 20 1.42 -14.49 -2.80
CA LEU A 20 1.98 -13.38 -3.57
C LEU A 20 3.19 -13.79 -4.43
N ARG A 21 3.39 -15.09 -4.66
CA ARG A 21 4.54 -15.60 -5.44
C ARG A 21 4.64 -15.03 -6.84
N TYR A 22 3.52 -14.61 -7.41
CA TYR A 22 3.44 -14.04 -8.75
C TYR A 22 2.92 -12.60 -8.75
N ALA A 23 2.94 -11.94 -7.61
CA ALA A 23 2.61 -10.52 -7.51
C ALA A 23 3.73 -9.69 -8.17
N ILE A 24 3.65 -9.58 -9.50
CA ILE A 24 4.57 -8.81 -10.32
C ILE A 24 3.94 -7.44 -10.56
N GLY A 25 4.66 -6.39 -10.25
CA GLY A 25 4.23 -5.04 -10.54
C GLY A 25 5.16 -4.03 -9.91
N SER A 26 5.68 -3.13 -10.74
CA SER A 26 6.58 -2.08 -10.27
C SER A 26 5.85 -0.91 -9.59
N TYR A 27 4.51 -0.94 -9.55
CA TYR A 27 3.76 0.23 -9.10
C TYR A 27 2.45 -0.17 -8.44
N SER A 28 2.46 -0.13 -7.14
CA SER A 28 1.26 -0.34 -6.34
C SER A 28 0.67 0.98 -5.94
N ASP A 29 -0.63 1.06 -6.03
CA ASP A 29 -1.37 2.07 -5.32
C ASP A 29 -1.32 1.76 -3.82
N ALA A 30 -0.65 2.61 -3.05
CA ALA A 30 -0.57 2.51 -1.60
C ALA A 30 -1.96 2.38 -0.94
N ARG A 31 -2.96 3.01 -1.55
CA ARG A 31 -4.35 2.92 -1.11
C ARG A 31 -4.89 1.49 -1.19
N THR A 32 -4.65 0.80 -2.29
CA THR A 32 -5.08 -0.60 -2.46
C THR A 32 -4.44 -1.52 -1.43
N VAL A 33 -3.15 -1.33 -1.15
CA VAL A 33 -2.45 -2.12 -0.12
C VAL A 33 -3.04 -1.86 1.27
N THR A 34 -3.34 -0.61 1.59
CA THR A 34 -3.95 -0.20 2.87
C THR A 34 -5.37 -0.77 3.02
N GLU A 35 -6.15 -0.80 1.93
CA GLU A 35 -7.49 -1.43 1.92
C GLU A 35 -7.40 -2.94 2.17
N ILE A 36 -6.43 -3.64 1.58
CA ILE A 36 -6.18 -5.07 1.84
C ILE A 36 -5.78 -5.29 3.31
N ALA A 37 -4.91 -4.45 3.84
CA ALA A 37 -4.52 -4.51 5.25
C ALA A 37 -5.72 -4.32 6.19
N ALA A 38 -6.62 -3.39 5.88
CA ALA A 38 -7.86 -3.18 6.63
C ALA A 38 -8.84 -4.36 6.53
N MET A 39 -8.86 -5.07 5.39
CA MET A 39 -9.66 -6.30 5.22
C MET A 39 -9.12 -7.46 6.09
N ILE A 40 -7.82 -7.55 6.25
CA ILE A 40 -7.18 -8.57 7.10
C ILE A 40 -7.46 -8.29 8.58
N THR A 41 -7.23 -7.06 9.02
CA THR A 41 -7.21 -6.68 10.44
C THR A 41 -8.55 -6.16 10.96
N GLY A 42 -9.05 -5.04 10.47
CA GLY A 42 -10.32 -4.42 10.89
C GLY A 42 -10.31 -3.69 12.24
N GLN A 43 -9.44 -4.06 13.19
CA GLN A 43 -9.38 -3.53 14.54
C GLN A 43 -8.57 -2.24 14.70
N PHE A 44 -7.86 -1.80 13.65
CA PHE A 44 -6.93 -0.65 13.70
C PHE A 44 -7.44 0.57 12.91
N THR A 45 -8.75 0.73 12.81
CA THR A 45 -9.36 1.89 12.13
C THR A 45 -8.75 3.20 12.62
N ASP A 46 -8.45 4.10 11.68
CA ASP A 46 -7.84 5.41 11.90
C ASP A 46 -6.40 5.41 12.47
N GLU A 47 -5.81 4.26 12.75
CA GLU A 47 -4.38 4.19 13.06
C GLU A 47 -3.53 4.38 11.80
N ILE A 48 -2.32 4.91 11.98
CA ILE A 48 -1.39 5.19 10.87
C ILE A 48 -0.88 3.88 10.27
N PHE A 49 -1.15 3.63 9.00
CA PHE A 49 -0.62 2.49 8.27
C PHE A 49 0.68 2.83 7.52
N ILE A 50 0.74 4.01 6.87
CA ILE A 50 1.93 4.46 6.14
C ILE A 50 2.31 5.86 6.61
N LYS A 51 3.62 6.09 6.80
CA LYS A 51 4.24 7.41 6.90
C LYS A 51 5.03 7.67 5.63
N GLU A 52 4.88 8.85 5.06
CA GLU A 52 5.65 9.30 3.90
C GLU A 52 6.69 10.32 4.32
N THR A 53 7.94 10.10 3.94
CA THR A 53 9.01 11.09 4.07
C THR A 53 9.41 11.56 2.69
N TRP A 54 9.11 12.80 2.38
CA TRP A 54 9.39 13.43 1.10
C TRP A 54 10.81 14.00 1.04
N ASN A 55 11.25 14.36 -0.15
CA ASN A 55 12.49 15.12 -0.28
C ASN A 55 12.40 16.47 0.48
N ASN A 56 13.55 17.02 0.87
CA ASN A 56 13.62 18.17 1.77
C ASN A 56 12.77 19.37 1.35
N LYS A 57 12.59 19.60 0.04
CA LYS A 57 11.79 20.74 -0.45
C LYS A 57 10.29 20.52 -0.25
N ALA A 58 9.82 19.33 -0.56
CA ALA A 58 8.40 18.98 -0.43
C ALA A 58 8.04 18.73 1.04
N GLN A 59 8.90 18.08 1.82
CA GLN A 59 8.67 17.75 3.22
C GLN A 59 8.28 18.98 4.04
N THR A 60 9.09 20.03 3.97
CA THR A 60 8.84 21.29 4.72
C THR A 60 7.50 21.92 4.31
N TRP A 61 7.17 21.85 3.02
CA TRP A 61 5.89 22.39 2.55
C TRP A 61 4.71 21.61 3.11
N PHE A 62 4.75 20.27 3.10
CA PHE A 62 3.70 19.41 3.66
C PHE A 62 3.54 19.63 5.16
N GLU A 63 4.62 19.65 5.93
CA GLU A 63 4.60 19.88 7.38
C GLU A 63 3.91 21.19 7.77
N LEU A 64 4.10 22.23 6.96
CA LEU A 64 3.51 23.55 7.21
C LEU A 64 2.06 23.69 6.71
N ASN A 65 1.71 23.02 5.60
CA ASN A 65 0.43 23.30 4.91
C ASN A 65 -0.54 22.12 4.97
N GLN A 66 -0.06 20.87 4.98
CA GLN A 66 -0.87 19.66 4.91
C GLN A 66 -0.24 18.50 5.69
N PRO A 67 -0.04 18.62 7.01
CA PRO A 67 0.68 17.59 7.79
C PRO A 67 0.00 16.22 7.75
N ASP A 68 -1.33 16.17 7.62
CA ASP A 68 -2.09 14.91 7.55
C ASP A 68 -1.96 14.21 6.18
N SER A 69 -1.47 14.89 5.15
CA SER A 69 -1.34 14.31 3.81
C SER A 69 -0.13 13.37 3.66
N VAL A 70 0.81 13.42 4.60
CA VAL A 70 2.01 12.55 4.61
C VAL A 70 1.82 11.27 5.45
N VAL A 71 0.58 11.00 5.86
CA VAL A 71 0.21 9.77 6.55
C VAL A 71 -1.01 9.14 5.90
N THR A 72 -0.99 7.82 5.77
CA THR A 72 -2.15 7.04 5.35
C THR A 72 -2.61 6.18 6.52
N LYS A 73 -3.89 6.27 6.85
CA LYS A 73 -4.51 5.53 7.95
C LYS A 73 -5.33 4.35 7.43
N PHE A 74 -5.57 3.36 8.30
CA PHE A 74 -6.48 2.26 7.98
C PHE A 74 -7.89 2.80 7.69
N PRO A 75 -8.42 2.57 6.47
CA PRO A 75 -9.73 3.06 6.08
C PRO A 75 -10.86 2.13 6.52
N THR A 76 -12.05 2.68 6.66
CA THR A 76 -13.30 1.91 6.83
C THR A 76 -14.05 1.69 5.52
N ARG A 77 -13.63 2.37 4.45
CA ARG A 77 -14.28 2.35 3.14
C ARG A 77 -13.26 2.22 2.02
N LEU A 78 -13.67 1.51 0.98
CA LEU A 78 -12.95 1.43 -0.29
C LEU A 78 -13.00 2.76 -1.05
N GLN A 79 -12.19 2.90 -2.09
CA GLN A 79 -12.22 4.06 -3.00
C GLN A 79 -13.60 4.30 -3.62
N ASN A 80 -14.38 3.25 -3.89
CA ASN A 80 -15.76 3.34 -4.39
C ASN A 80 -16.80 3.60 -3.30
N ASN A 81 -16.38 4.00 -2.11
CA ASN A 81 -17.18 4.28 -0.92
C ASN A 81 -17.92 3.08 -0.29
N SER A 82 -17.71 1.86 -0.77
CA SER A 82 -18.25 0.64 -0.12
C SER A 82 -17.58 0.40 1.22
N VAL A 83 -18.32 -0.12 2.19
CA VAL A 83 -17.79 -0.51 3.50
C VAL A 83 -16.79 -1.66 3.33
N ILE A 84 -15.66 -1.59 4.01
CA ILE A 84 -14.68 -2.66 4.05
C ILE A 84 -15.19 -3.77 4.99
N ASN A 85 -15.22 -4.98 4.46
CA ASN A 85 -15.39 -6.18 5.27
C ASN A 85 -14.02 -6.61 5.82
N SER A 86 -13.96 -7.04 7.08
CA SER A 86 -12.70 -7.42 7.71
C SER A 86 -12.82 -8.72 8.48
N LEU A 87 -11.71 -9.45 8.55
CA LEU A 87 -11.62 -10.75 9.23
C LEU A 87 -11.20 -10.62 10.69
N ASN A 88 -10.69 -9.47 11.12
CA ASN A 88 -10.17 -9.19 12.46
C ASN A 88 -9.07 -10.18 12.90
N LEU A 89 -8.19 -10.56 11.98
CA LEU A 89 -7.11 -11.48 12.23
C LEU A 89 -5.97 -10.82 13.01
N THR A 90 -5.30 -11.63 13.81
CA THR A 90 -4.06 -11.28 14.53
C THR A 90 -2.82 -11.94 13.91
N ASP A 91 -3.03 -12.83 12.95
CA ASP A 91 -1.99 -13.56 12.25
C ASP A 91 -2.34 -13.68 10.77
N VAL A 92 -1.33 -13.53 9.91
CA VAL A 92 -1.45 -13.73 8.46
C VAL A 92 -0.22 -14.43 7.91
N TYR A 93 -0.40 -15.37 6.99
CA TYR A 93 0.66 -16.08 6.30
C TYR A 93 0.79 -15.53 4.88
N ILE A 94 1.99 -15.10 4.50
CA ILE A 94 2.27 -14.55 3.17
C ILE A 94 3.33 -15.41 2.50
N ILE A 95 2.98 -15.99 1.32
CA ILE A 95 3.90 -16.80 0.54
C ILE A 95 4.50 -15.92 -0.54
N LEU A 96 5.84 -15.85 -0.54
CA LEU A 96 6.64 -15.13 -1.53
C LEU A 96 7.41 -16.11 -2.41
N ASN A 97 7.75 -15.70 -3.63
CA ASN A 97 8.60 -16.51 -4.49
C ASN A 97 10.06 -16.39 -4.08
N GLY A 98 10.81 -17.50 -4.26
CA GLY A 98 12.27 -17.50 -4.20
C GLY A 98 12.89 -16.98 -5.52
N ASP A 99 14.18 -16.88 -5.55
CA ASP A 99 15.09 -16.63 -6.69
C ASP A 99 14.52 -15.87 -7.90
N GLY A 100 14.74 -14.55 -7.93
CA GLY A 100 14.46 -13.68 -9.07
C GLY A 100 13.05 -13.08 -9.13
N PHE A 101 12.18 -13.41 -8.18
CA PHE A 101 10.89 -12.74 -7.96
C PHE A 101 10.76 -12.41 -6.48
N SER A 102 11.39 -11.35 -6.09
CA SER A 102 11.53 -10.95 -4.69
C SER A 102 10.32 -10.20 -4.12
N GLY A 103 9.21 -10.24 -4.82
CA GLY A 103 8.00 -9.49 -4.47
C GLY A 103 7.98 -8.09 -5.13
N SER A 104 6.81 -7.50 -5.16
CA SER A 104 6.63 -6.11 -5.60
C SER A 104 6.76 -5.14 -4.42
N SER A 105 6.96 -3.85 -4.69
CA SER A 105 6.87 -2.80 -3.68
C SER A 105 5.57 -2.85 -2.86
N ALA A 106 4.45 -3.31 -3.47
CA ALA A 106 3.19 -3.58 -2.77
C ALA A 106 3.30 -4.67 -1.72
N THR A 107 3.97 -5.75 -2.06
CA THR A 107 4.18 -6.87 -1.16
C THR A 107 4.99 -6.44 0.05
N GLU A 108 6.08 -5.69 -0.18
CA GLU A 108 6.91 -5.17 0.90
C GLU A 108 6.15 -4.17 1.77
N LEU A 109 5.39 -3.28 1.15
CA LEU A 109 4.56 -2.31 1.86
C LEU A 109 3.53 -3.05 2.75
N LEU A 110 2.88 -4.10 2.24
CA LEU A 110 1.92 -4.88 3.01
C LEU A 110 2.58 -5.56 4.20
N VAL A 111 3.68 -6.29 3.98
CA VAL A 111 4.40 -7.04 5.01
C VAL A 111 4.94 -6.10 6.08
N ASN A 112 5.71 -5.08 5.67
CA ASN A 112 6.38 -4.17 6.59
C ASN A 112 5.38 -3.35 7.43
N ASN A 113 4.26 -2.93 6.84
CA ASN A 113 3.33 -2.05 7.50
C ASN A 113 2.25 -2.79 8.30
N LEU A 114 2.04 -4.09 8.06
CA LEU A 114 1.23 -4.94 8.96
C LEU A 114 2.00 -5.42 10.19
N ASN A 115 3.32 -5.61 10.07
CA ASN A 115 4.15 -6.20 11.13
C ASN A 115 4.06 -5.51 12.50
N PRO A 116 3.90 -4.18 12.60
CA PRO A 116 3.68 -3.51 13.89
C PRO A 116 2.29 -3.72 14.51
N TYR A 117 1.37 -4.37 13.80
CA TYR A 117 -0.03 -4.52 14.20
C TYR A 117 -0.43 -5.95 14.51
N ILE A 118 0.06 -6.88 13.69
CA ILE A 118 -0.27 -8.32 13.80
C ILE A 118 0.97 -9.16 13.50
N ASN A 119 0.91 -10.45 13.76
CA ASN A 119 1.96 -11.38 13.40
C ASN A 119 1.92 -11.68 11.90
N VAL A 120 2.95 -11.26 11.18
CA VAL A 120 3.09 -11.54 9.75
C VAL A 120 4.10 -12.66 9.54
N HIS A 121 3.61 -13.82 9.13
CA HIS A 121 4.43 -15.02 8.87
C HIS A 121 4.78 -15.06 7.38
N VAL A 122 6.03 -14.75 7.04
CA VAL A 122 6.50 -14.76 5.66
C VAL A 122 7.17 -16.09 5.34
N LEU A 123 6.70 -16.78 4.28
CA LEU A 123 7.27 -18.00 3.74
C LEU A 123 7.87 -17.72 2.37
N GLY A 124 9.17 -17.90 2.23
CA GLY A 124 9.89 -17.66 0.97
C GLY A 124 11.25 -17.07 1.20
N THR A 125 11.74 -16.32 0.22
CA THR A 125 13.06 -15.68 0.29
C THR A 125 12.95 -14.20 0.60
N LYS A 126 14.08 -13.55 0.75
CA LYS A 126 14.21 -12.12 1.01
C LYS A 126 13.60 -11.30 -0.15
N THR A 127 12.88 -10.24 0.17
CA THR A 127 12.37 -9.24 -0.78
C THR A 127 13.46 -8.25 -1.22
N ASP A 128 13.21 -7.46 -2.28
CA ASP A 128 14.22 -6.55 -2.87
C ASP A 128 14.53 -5.32 -2.00
N GLY A 129 13.64 -4.96 -1.09
CA GLY A 129 13.83 -3.79 -0.22
C GLY A 129 13.38 -2.48 -0.88
N ASP A 130 12.28 -2.49 -1.62
CA ASP A 130 11.74 -1.30 -2.30
C ASP A 130 10.68 -0.59 -1.46
N ASN A 131 11.09 0.42 -0.72
CA ASN A 131 10.20 1.31 0.05
C ASN A 131 10.13 2.72 -0.54
N LEU A 132 10.46 2.89 -1.81
CA LEU A 132 10.49 4.17 -2.48
C LEU A 132 9.14 4.52 -3.12
N GLY A 133 8.75 5.78 -3.04
CA GLY A 133 7.57 6.32 -3.69
C GLY A 133 7.92 7.32 -4.79
N ALA A 134 7.15 7.26 -5.88
CA ALA A 134 7.32 8.11 -7.04
C ALA A 134 6.00 8.79 -7.40
N ILE A 135 6.07 10.01 -7.90
CA ILE A 135 4.93 10.70 -8.49
C ILE A 135 5.01 10.65 -10.02
N LYS A 136 3.86 10.73 -10.68
CA LYS A 136 3.81 10.84 -12.13
C LYS A 136 3.59 12.29 -12.52
N LEU A 137 4.48 12.84 -13.36
CA LEU A 137 4.43 14.19 -13.89
C LEU A 137 4.22 14.13 -15.39
N TYR A 138 3.15 14.74 -15.86
CA TYR A 138 2.83 14.83 -17.27
C TYR A 138 3.33 16.16 -17.85
N ASP A 139 3.51 16.21 -19.16
CA ASP A 139 3.71 17.47 -19.89
C ASP A 139 2.36 18.18 -20.04
N SER A 140 1.98 18.89 -19.00
CA SER A 140 0.74 19.67 -18.86
C SER A 140 1.01 20.92 -18.01
N PRO A 141 0.15 21.93 -18.03
CA PRO A 141 0.35 23.17 -17.26
C PRO A 141 0.56 22.94 -15.75
N ASP A 142 -0.16 21.98 -15.19
CA ASP A 142 -0.13 21.66 -13.75
C ASP A 142 0.58 20.31 -13.43
N TYR A 143 1.26 19.73 -14.43
CA TYR A 143 1.95 18.43 -14.36
C TYR A 143 1.03 17.24 -14.06
N ASP A 144 -0.29 17.41 -14.11
CA ASP A 144 -1.29 16.37 -13.93
C ASP A 144 -1.70 15.69 -15.25
N ALA A 145 -2.69 14.78 -15.20
CA ALA A 145 -3.18 14.03 -16.35
C ALA A 145 -4.19 14.79 -17.22
N PHE A 146 -4.47 16.07 -16.91
CA PHE A 146 -5.39 16.91 -17.68
C PHE A 146 -4.63 17.83 -18.61
N ASN A 147 -5.17 18.09 -19.80
CA ASN A 147 -4.58 18.98 -20.81
C ASN A 147 -3.11 18.61 -21.15
N VAL A 148 -2.83 17.32 -21.21
CA VAL A 148 -1.50 16.81 -21.57
C VAL A 148 -1.16 17.17 -23.02
N ASN A 149 0.13 17.36 -23.30
CA ASN A 149 0.63 17.57 -24.65
C ASN A 149 0.33 16.33 -25.53
N GLU A 150 -0.49 16.51 -26.56
CA GLU A 150 -0.95 15.42 -27.44
C GLU A 150 0.13 14.91 -28.41
N ASN A 151 1.27 15.61 -28.52
CA ASN A 151 2.32 15.23 -29.46
C ASN A 151 3.16 14.02 -29.00
N HIS A 152 2.98 13.56 -27.75
CA HIS A 152 3.67 12.39 -27.21
C HIS A 152 2.91 11.76 -26.04
N THR A 153 3.32 10.56 -25.64
CA THR A 153 2.74 9.81 -24.51
C THR A 153 3.68 9.69 -23.31
N TYR A 154 4.79 10.44 -23.30
CA TYR A 154 5.79 10.36 -22.23
C TYR A 154 5.31 11.08 -20.98
N ALA A 155 5.64 10.51 -19.83
CA ALA A 155 5.53 11.16 -18.54
C ALA A 155 6.81 10.88 -17.73
N LEU A 156 7.17 11.82 -16.84
CA LEU A 156 8.26 11.62 -15.90
C LEU A 156 7.75 10.90 -14.67
N ARG A 157 8.61 10.11 -14.04
CA ARG A 157 8.31 9.42 -12.79
C ARG A 157 9.47 9.46 -11.80
N PRO A 158 9.75 10.65 -11.25
CA PRO A 158 10.81 10.80 -10.26
C PRO A 158 10.45 10.10 -8.96
N VAL A 159 11.44 9.46 -8.33
CA VAL A 159 11.37 9.03 -6.92
C VAL A 159 11.50 10.27 -6.06
N VAL A 160 10.55 10.51 -5.18
CA VAL A 160 10.45 11.75 -4.39
C VAL A 160 10.21 11.54 -2.90
N LEU A 161 9.85 10.31 -2.49
CA LEU A 161 9.54 9.99 -1.11
C LEU A 161 10.00 8.58 -0.73
N THR A 162 10.04 8.32 0.56
CA THR A 162 10.26 7.01 1.16
C THR A 162 9.06 6.66 2.04
N LEU A 163 8.64 5.40 2.01
CA LEU A 163 7.52 4.87 2.78
C LEU A 163 8.04 4.15 4.02
N TYR A 164 7.38 4.39 5.14
CA TYR A 164 7.68 3.77 6.44
C TYR A 164 6.40 3.23 7.08
N ASN A 165 6.54 2.27 7.97
CA ASN A 165 5.47 1.84 8.87
C ASN A 165 5.29 2.86 10.03
N LYS A 166 4.49 2.53 11.03
CA LYS A 166 4.23 3.44 12.17
C LYS A 166 5.39 3.62 13.15
N GLU A 167 6.36 2.70 13.15
CA GLU A 167 7.53 2.70 14.06
C GLU A 167 8.66 3.61 13.60
#